data_ce3a9a028771df7f09637c413982fea7
#
_entry.id   ce3a9a028771df7f09637c413982fea7
#
_cell.length_a   1.000
_cell.length_b   1.000
_cell.length_c   1.000
_cell.angle_alpha   90.00
_cell.angle_beta   90.00
_cell.angle_gamma   90.00
#
_symmetry.space_group_name_H-M   'P 1'
#
loop_
_entity.id
_entity.type
_entity.pdbx_description
1 polymer ?
#
loop_
_entity_poly.entity_id
_entity_poly.type
_entity_poly.pdbx_seq_one_letter_code
_entity_poly.pdbx_strand_id
1 'polypeptide(L)'
;MVGLGLAIITELLNFLFFRRGNWMMIFLYGVLLILFMSIYGGFKVGYLKKGNLIYSQILAVIFTNVFTYLQIAVLDKHFLSPLQLINMTGLDFLAIISWTLAYQWFYGKIFPPRKMLLISGRRSDYHLAEKINSREDKYEICRTINIQQGIFFLQQEILKYDGVIIGDIPSHERNLILKYCFANSIRTYNVPKISDILLKSSVELNLFDSPLFLSRNEGMTIEQLFIKRLVDIAGSLIGIVVATPLFFNYKLFDQAYR
;
A
#
# COMPACT_ATOMS: atom_id res chain seq x y z
N MET A 1 -5.53 -9.36 10.06
CA MET A 1 -5.87 -10.39 11.06
C MET A 1 -6.70 -9.86 12.22
N VAL A 2 -6.45 -8.66 12.72
CA VAL A 2 -7.22 -8.09 13.84
C VAL A 2 -8.66 -7.78 13.46
N GLY A 3 -8.90 -7.21 12.28
CA GLY A 3 -10.27 -6.98 11.79
C GLY A 3 -11.07 -8.29 11.63
N LEU A 4 -10.39 -9.38 11.23
CA LEU A 4 -11.03 -10.70 11.16
C LEU A 4 -11.39 -11.23 12.55
N GLY A 5 -10.52 -11.02 13.55
CA GLY A 5 -10.79 -11.40 14.93
C GLY A 5 -11.94 -10.60 15.55
N LEU A 6 -12.00 -9.30 15.28
CA LEU A 6 -13.09 -8.44 15.76
C LEU A 6 -14.39 -8.71 15.02
N ALA A 7 -14.35 -8.97 13.71
CA ALA A 7 -15.51 -9.41 12.95
C ALA A 7 -16.05 -10.74 13.49
N ILE A 8 -15.19 -11.69 13.78
CA ILE A 8 -15.59 -12.97 14.39
C ILE A 8 -16.20 -12.73 15.78
N ILE A 9 -15.65 -11.83 16.60
CA ILE A 9 -16.19 -11.52 17.94
C ILE A 9 -17.53 -10.79 17.83
N THR A 10 -17.67 -9.80 16.95
CA THR A 10 -18.93 -9.08 16.75
C THR A 10 -20.01 -9.98 16.16
N GLU A 11 -19.66 -10.88 15.24
CA GLU A 11 -20.60 -11.87 14.70
C GLU A 11 -20.92 -12.98 15.69
N LEU A 12 -19.98 -13.38 16.55
CA LEU A 12 -20.23 -14.31 17.66
C LEU A 12 -21.19 -13.68 18.70
N LEU A 13 -21.04 -12.38 18.98
CA LEU A 13 -21.98 -11.63 19.79
C LEU A 13 -23.35 -11.54 19.12
N ASN A 14 -23.42 -11.29 17.82
CA ASN A 14 -24.66 -11.31 17.06
C ASN A 14 -25.30 -12.72 17.02
N PHE A 15 -24.50 -13.77 16.95
CA PHE A 15 -24.96 -15.17 17.06
C PHE A 15 -25.63 -15.44 18.40
N LEU A 16 -25.06 -14.96 19.49
CA LEU A 16 -25.65 -15.06 20.83
C LEU A 16 -26.98 -14.31 20.94
N PHE A 17 -27.12 -13.17 20.22
CA PHE A 17 -28.36 -12.36 20.24
C PHE A 17 -29.43 -12.83 19.27
N PHE A 18 -29.09 -13.40 18.09
CA PHE A 18 -30.05 -13.73 17.05
C PHE A 18 -30.30 -15.25 16.86
N ARG A 19 -29.79 -16.10 17.71
CA ARG A 19 -30.04 -17.58 17.78
C ARG A 19 -29.73 -18.41 16.52
N ARG A 20 -29.31 -17.83 15.40
CA ARG A 20 -28.89 -18.55 14.19
C ARG A 20 -27.70 -17.84 13.58
N GLY A 21 -26.51 -18.39 13.81
CA GLY A 21 -25.27 -17.86 13.23
C GLY A 21 -25.32 -17.89 11.70
N ASN A 22 -25.09 -16.74 11.11
CA ASN A 22 -25.04 -16.61 9.65
C ASN A 22 -23.60 -16.81 9.16
N TRP A 23 -23.10 -18.04 9.26
CA TRP A 23 -21.72 -18.42 8.88
C TRP A 23 -21.35 -17.96 7.49
N MET A 24 -22.31 -17.92 6.57
CA MET A 24 -22.09 -17.44 5.21
C MET A 24 -21.76 -15.94 5.19
N MET A 25 -22.40 -15.13 6.03
CA MET A 25 -22.13 -13.70 6.14
C MET A 25 -20.76 -13.44 6.78
N ILE A 26 -20.37 -14.23 7.78
CA ILE A 26 -19.03 -14.16 8.39
C ILE A 26 -17.97 -14.47 7.33
N PHE A 27 -18.18 -15.52 6.55
CA PHE A 27 -17.27 -15.90 5.48
C PHE A 27 -17.16 -14.79 4.42
N LEU A 28 -18.29 -14.25 3.99
CA LEU A 28 -18.34 -13.18 2.99
C LEU A 28 -17.66 -11.90 3.48
N TYR A 29 -17.90 -11.53 4.76
CA TYR A 29 -17.20 -10.42 5.41
C TYR A 29 -15.68 -10.64 5.40
N GLY A 30 -15.24 -11.85 5.75
CA GLY A 30 -13.81 -12.21 5.74
C GLY A 30 -13.18 -12.07 4.35
N VAL A 31 -13.88 -12.55 3.31
CA VAL A 31 -13.43 -12.44 1.91
C VAL A 31 -13.32 -10.97 1.48
N LEU A 32 -14.34 -10.14 1.77
CA LEU A 32 -14.34 -8.71 1.47
C LEU A 32 -13.21 -7.99 2.21
N LEU A 33 -13.01 -8.31 3.49
CA LEU A 33 -11.95 -7.70 4.29
C LEU A 33 -10.57 -8.03 3.72
N ILE A 34 -10.31 -9.30 3.36
CA ILE A 34 -9.04 -9.70 2.74
C ILE A 34 -8.84 -9.00 1.41
N LEU A 35 -9.88 -8.90 0.59
CA LEU A 35 -9.85 -8.23 -0.69
C LEU A 35 -9.49 -6.75 -0.53
N PHE A 36 -10.20 -6.01 0.31
CA PHE A 36 -9.91 -4.59 0.53
C PHE A 36 -8.57 -4.35 1.22
N MET A 37 -8.19 -5.20 2.18
CA MET A 37 -6.85 -5.16 2.79
C MET A 37 -5.74 -5.36 1.75
N SER A 38 -5.95 -6.24 0.76
CA SER A 38 -4.99 -6.45 -0.34
C SER A 38 -4.93 -5.23 -1.26
N ILE A 39 -6.08 -4.67 -1.65
CA ILE A 39 -6.17 -3.49 -2.53
C ILE A 39 -5.49 -2.28 -1.90
N TYR A 40 -5.84 -1.95 -0.66
CA TYR A 40 -5.31 -0.77 0.03
C TYR A 40 -3.93 -1.00 0.67
N GLY A 41 -3.40 -2.23 0.61
CA GLY A 41 -2.09 -2.55 1.17
C GLY A 41 -2.06 -2.65 2.68
N GLY A 42 -3.19 -2.94 3.34
CA GLY A 42 -3.30 -3.12 4.79
C GLY A 42 -2.44 -4.27 5.34
N PHE A 43 -2.06 -5.22 4.49
CA PHE A 43 -1.12 -6.31 4.83
C PHE A 43 0.34 -5.91 4.73
N LYS A 44 0.68 -4.74 4.19
CA LYS A 44 2.07 -4.28 4.05
C LYS A 44 2.64 -3.78 5.40
N VAL A 45 2.43 -4.60 6.43
CA VAL A 45 2.93 -4.38 7.79
C VAL A 45 4.46 -4.42 7.74
N GLY A 46 5.11 -3.43 8.32
CA GLY A 46 6.56 -3.32 8.26
C GLY A 46 7.11 -2.62 7.00
N TYR A 47 6.33 -2.41 5.92
CA TYR A 47 6.74 -1.61 4.76
C TYR A 47 6.22 -0.16 4.81
N LEU A 48 4.99 0.03 5.28
CA LEU A 48 4.37 1.34 5.39
C LEU A 48 4.76 2.06 6.69
N LYS A 49 4.73 3.41 6.67
CA LYS A 49 4.78 4.21 7.90
C LYS A 49 3.53 3.94 8.75
N LYS A 50 3.65 4.18 10.07
CA LYS A 50 2.55 4.00 11.05
C LYS A 50 1.23 4.58 10.56
N GLY A 51 1.21 5.86 10.22
CA GLY A 51 0.02 6.55 9.77
C GLY A 51 -0.57 5.97 8.49
N ASN A 52 0.28 5.65 7.51
CA ASN A 52 -0.17 5.09 6.24
C ASN A 52 -0.75 3.67 6.42
N LEU A 53 -0.19 2.88 7.34
CA LEU A 53 -0.71 1.55 7.64
C LEU A 53 -2.09 1.65 8.30
N ILE A 54 -2.23 2.50 9.31
CA ILE A 54 -3.52 2.77 9.98
C ILE A 54 -4.54 3.25 8.95
N TYR A 55 -4.18 4.25 8.13
CA TYR A 55 -5.06 4.77 7.08
C TYR A 55 -5.51 3.69 6.10
N SER A 56 -4.59 2.85 5.61
CA SER A 56 -4.91 1.75 4.69
C SER A 56 -5.87 0.73 5.31
N GLN A 57 -5.67 0.38 6.57
CA GLN A 57 -6.51 -0.57 7.28
C GLN A 57 -7.90 0.01 7.61
N ILE A 58 -7.96 1.28 8.04
CA ILE A 58 -9.21 1.99 8.28
C ILE A 58 -10.04 2.06 6.99
N LEU A 59 -9.41 2.44 5.89
CA LEU A 59 -10.09 2.52 4.60
C LEU A 59 -10.65 1.16 4.16
N ALA A 60 -9.86 0.10 4.30
CA ALA A 60 -10.30 -1.26 3.99
C ALA A 60 -11.51 -1.68 4.83
N VAL A 61 -11.51 -1.38 6.13
CA VAL A 61 -12.61 -1.72 7.05
C VAL A 61 -13.85 -0.90 6.73
N ILE A 62 -13.72 0.40 6.45
CA ILE A 62 -14.89 1.24 6.05
C ILE A 62 -15.59 0.63 4.84
N PHE A 63 -14.82 0.31 3.77
CA PHE A 63 -15.42 -0.29 2.58
C PHE A 63 -16.04 -1.66 2.87
N THR A 64 -15.37 -2.50 3.64
CA THR A 64 -15.91 -3.80 4.04
C THR A 64 -17.23 -3.63 4.78
N ASN A 65 -17.29 -2.74 5.76
CA ASN A 65 -18.48 -2.50 6.58
C ASN A 65 -19.64 -1.94 5.75
N VAL A 66 -19.37 -1.00 4.84
CA VAL A 66 -20.38 -0.44 3.93
C VAL A 66 -20.95 -1.51 3.01
N PHE A 67 -20.09 -2.33 2.38
CA PHE A 67 -20.55 -3.41 1.51
C PHE A 67 -21.34 -4.47 2.28
N THR A 68 -20.90 -4.83 3.47
CA THR A 68 -21.61 -5.79 4.33
C THR A 68 -22.96 -5.24 4.77
N TYR A 69 -23.04 -3.96 5.13
CA TYR A 69 -24.31 -3.30 5.44
C TYR A 69 -25.29 -3.35 4.27
N LEU A 70 -24.82 -3.05 3.06
CA LEU A 70 -25.66 -3.13 1.86
C LEU A 70 -26.14 -4.57 1.61
N GLN A 71 -25.27 -5.57 1.79
CA GLN A 71 -25.65 -6.98 1.67
C GLN A 71 -26.74 -7.37 2.68
N ILE A 72 -26.59 -6.96 3.95
CA ILE A 72 -27.57 -7.24 4.98
C ILE A 72 -28.89 -6.54 4.66
N ALA A 73 -28.87 -5.26 4.24
CA ALA A 73 -30.04 -4.49 3.87
C ALA A 73 -30.82 -5.14 2.69
N VAL A 74 -30.11 -5.72 1.71
CA VAL A 74 -30.72 -6.44 0.58
C VAL A 74 -31.37 -7.74 1.04
N LEU A 75 -30.71 -8.50 1.93
CA LEU A 75 -31.22 -9.77 2.43
C LEU A 75 -32.44 -9.59 3.33
N ASP A 76 -32.41 -8.57 4.17
CA ASP A 76 -33.48 -8.29 5.17
C ASP A 76 -34.63 -7.48 4.57
N LYS A 77 -34.46 -6.97 3.33
CA LYS A 77 -35.42 -6.10 2.62
C LYS A 77 -35.76 -4.81 3.37
N HIS A 78 -35.01 -4.47 4.38
CA HIS A 78 -35.18 -3.26 5.19
C HIS A 78 -33.82 -2.63 5.46
N PHE A 79 -33.74 -1.30 5.50
CA PHE A 79 -32.55 -0.59 5.98
C PHE A 79 -32.49 -0.67 7.49
N LEU A 80 -31.51 -1.36 8.02
CA LEU A 80 -31.19 -1.42 9.43
C LEU A 80 -30.74 -0.04 9.95
N SER A 81 -30.86 0.18 11.25
CA SER A 81 -30.33 1.41 11.84
C SER A 81 -28.82 1.53 11.59
N PRO A 82 -28.33 2.63 10.99
CA PRO A 82 -26.90 2.81 10.73
C PRO A 82 -26.05 2.93 11.99
N LEU A 83 -26.70 3.10 13.15
CA LEU A 83 -26.01 3.25 14.44
C LEU A 83 -25.16 2.01 14.79
N GLN A 84 -25.65 0.81 14.48
CA GLN A 84 -24.90 -0.43 14.73
C GLN A 84 -23.63 -0.51 13.88
N LEU A 85 -23.74 -0.10 12.61
CA LEU A 85 -22.59 -0.02 11.70
C LEU A 85 -21.57 1.00 12.19
N ILE A 86 -22.01 2.16 12.63
CA ILE A 86 -21.13 3.23 13.16
C ILE A 86 -20.39 2.73 14.41
N ASN A 87 -21.10 2.08 15.33
CA ASN A 87 -20.50 1.54 16.55
C ASN A 87 -19.48 0.44 16.24
N MET A 88 -19.79 -0.48 15.33
CA MET A 88 -18.87 -1.51 14.87
C MET A 88 -17.60 -0.90 14.24
N THR A 89 -17.77 0.04 13.31
CA THR A 89 -16.66 0.73 12.67
C THR A 89 -15.80 1.50 13.68
N GLY A 90 -16.41 2.11 14.69
CA GLY A 90 -15.69 2.78 15.78
C GLY A 90 -14.81 1.82 16.60
N LEU A 91 -15.34 0.64 16.94
CA LEU A 91 -14.58 -0.40 17.63
C LEU A 91 -13.43 -0.94 16.76
N ASP A 92 -13.68 -1.13 15.46
CA ASP A 92 -12.64 -1.55 14.51
C ASP A 92 -11.50 -0.52 14.46
N PHE A 93 -11.81 0.78 14.47
CA PHE A 93 -10.78 1.84 14.49
C PHE A 93 -9.92 1.78 15.74
N LEU A 94 -10.54 1.63 16.90
CA LEU A 94 -9.80 1.50 18.16
C LEU A 94 -8.90 0.25 18.14
N ALA A 95 -9.40 -0.85 17.62
CA ALA A 95 -8.63 -2.09 17.50
C ALA A 95 -7.46 -1.96 16.51
N ILE A 96 -7.66 -1.33 15.35
CA ILE A 96 -6.61 -1.08 14.37
C ILE A 96 -5.50 -0.21 14.95
N ILE A 97 -5.86 0.88 15.63
CA ILE A 97 -4.90 1.78 16.24
C ILE A 97 -4.12 1.05 17.33
N SER A 98 -4.81 0.37 18.24
CA SER A 98 -4.19 -0.38 19.35
C SER A 98 -3.24 -1.46 18.84
N TRP A 99 -3.66 -2.23 17.85
CA TRP A 99 -2.85 -3.26 17.22
C TRP A 99 -1.62 -2.70 16.52
N THR A 100 -1.80 -1.62 15.75
CA THR A 100 -0.68 -1.03 15.02
C THR A 100 0.37 -0.47 15.97
N LEU A 101 -0.03 0.14 17.07
CA LEU A 101 0.87 0.63 18.09
C LEU A 101 1.59 -0.52 18.82
N ALA A 102 0.86 -1.55 19.23
CA ALA A 102 1.42 -2.73 19.89
C ALA A 102 2.41 -3.48 18.98
N TYR A 103 2.02 -3.70 17.73
CA TYR A 103 2.88 -4.34 16.73
C TYR A 103 4.18 -3.58 16.52
N GLN A 104 4.11 -2.26 16.38
CA GLN A 104 5.30 -1.46 16.15
C GLN A 104 6.24 -1.38 17.35
N TRP A 105 5.68 -1.32 18.55
CA TRP A 105 6.49 -1.40 19.77
C TRP A 105 7.25 -2.75 19.82
N PHE A 106 6.55 -3.84 19.52
CA PHE A 106 7.14 -5.18 19.49
C PHE A 106 8.15 -5.34 18.36
N TYR A 107 7.80 -4.86 17.15
CA TYR A 107 8.67 -4.92 15.98
C TYR A 107 9.96 -4.11 16.18
N GLY A 108 9.86 -2.91 16.73
CA GLY A 108 11.03 -2.06 17.01
C GLY A 108 12.01 -2.65 18.02
N LYS A 109 11.52 -3.49 18.95
CA LYS A 109 12.39 -4.22 19.88
C LYS A 109 13.14 -5.39 19.24
N ILE A 110 12.50 -6.08 18.29
CA ILE A 110 13.08 -7.26 17.62
C ILE A 110 13.99 -6.84 16.47
N PHE A 111 13.60 -5.81 15.73
CA PHE A 111 14.32 -5.36 14.53
C PHE A 111 14.76 -3.91 14.68
N PRO A 112 15.95 -3.66 15.24
CA PRO A 112 16.49 -2.31 15.32
C PRO A 112 16.73 -1.72 13.91
N PRO A 113 16.75 -0.39 13.77
CA PRO A 113 17.00 0.25 12.48
C PRO A 113 18.37 -0.16 11.93
N ARG A 114 18.41 -0.38 10.62
CA ARG A 114 19.64 -0.82 9.92
C ARG A 114 20.55 0.36 9.68
N LYS A 115 21.82 0.17 9.96
CA LYS A 115 22.87 1.14 9.67
C LYS A 115 23.15 1.18 8.17
N MET A 116 22.91 2.33 7.57
CA MET A 116 23.01 2.52 6.12
C MET A 116 24.13 3.49 5.76
N LEU A 117 24.84 3.16 4.68
CA LEU A 117 25.78 4.08 4.02
C LEU A 117 25.09 4.71 2.82
N LEU A 118 25.10 6.05 2.73
CA LEU A 118 24.61 6.77 1.55
C LEU A 118 25.80 7.11 0.63
N ILE A 119 25.76 6.66 -0.61
CA ILE A 119 26.73 7.04 -1.64
C ILE A 119 26.09 8.11 -2.51
N SER A 120 26.65 9.31 -2.47
CA SER A 120 26.17 10.47 -3.21
C SER A 120 26.99 10.74 -4.45
N GLY A 121 26.36 11.35 -5.47
CA GLY A 121 26.99 11.81 -6.68
C GLY A 121 27.46 13.26 -6.60
N ARG A 122 27.47 13.95 -7.74
CA ARG A 122 27.84 15.37 -7.84
C ARG A 122 26.78 16.29 -7.22
N ARG A 123 25.52 15.91 -7.26
CA ARG A 123 24.44 16.65 -6.60
C ARG A 123 24.29 16.12 -5.18
N SER A 124 24.05 17.06 -4.24
CA SER A 124 23.76 16.68 -2.87
C SER A 124 22.44 15.93 -2.80
N ASP A 125 22.48 14.68 -2.38
CA ASP A 125 21.29 13.83 -2.15
C ASP A 125 20.65 14.15 -0.77
N TYR A 126 20.75 15.42 -0.31
CA TYR A 126 20.24 15.85 0.99
C TYR A 126 18.75 15.53 1.18
N HIS A 127 17.93 15.83 0.18
CA HIS A 127 16.50 15.51 0.21
C HIS A 127 16.22 13.99 0.27
N LEU A 128 17.10 13.19 -0.32
CA LEU A 128 17.00 11.73 -0.24
C LEU A 128 17.34 11.27 1.19
N ALA A 129 18.42 11.79 1.76
CA ALA A 129 18.82 11.48 3.12
C ALA A 129 17.73 11.85 4.13
N GLU A 130 17.13 13.03 3.99
CA GLU A 130 16.03 13.50 4.83
C GLU A 130 14.79 12.60 4.72
N LYS A 131 14.40 12.21 3.49
CA LYS A 131 13.29 11.29 3.25
C LYS A 131 13.54 9.91 3.87
N ILE A 132 14.75 9.41 3.80
CA ILE A 132 15.11 8.10 4.37
C ILE A 132 15.18 8.19 5.89
N ASN A 133 15.78 9.24 6.45
CA ASN A 133 15.82 9.47 7.89
C ASN A 133 14.42 9.71 8.48
N SER A 134 13.45 10.16 7.67
CA SER A 134 12.05 10.20 8.12
C SER A 134 11.45 8.81 8.44
N ARG A 135 12.20 7.73 8.14
CA ARG A 135 11.91 6.32 8.45
C ARG A 135 12.86 5.77 9.51
N GLU A 136 13.00 6.49 10.62
CA GLU A 136 13.83 6.11 11.77
C GLU A 136 13.52 4.71 12.32
N ASP A 137 12.30 4.23 12.04
CA ASP A 137 11.86 2.89 12.39
C ASP A 137 12.62 1.77 11.65
N LYS A 138 13.30 2.09 10.54
CA LYS A 138 13.91 1.09 9.65
C LYS A 138 15.35 1.35 9.25
N TYR A 139 15.69 2.60 9.02
CA TYR A 139 16.93 3.01 8.42
C TYR A 139 17.57 4.15 9.22
N GLU A 140 18.86 4.01 9.47
CA GLU A 140 19.69 5.04 10.03
C GLU A 140 20.85 5.30 9.08
N ILE A 141 20.88 6.47 8.46
CA ILE A 141 22.02 6.87 7.62
C ILE A 141 23.15 7.31 8.54
N CYS A 142 24.10 6.41 8.77
CA CYS A 142 25.26 6.69 9.63
C CYS A 142 26.29 7.57 8.95
N ARG A 143 26.44 7.45 7.63
CA ARG A 143 27.46 8.19 6.86
C ARG A 143 27.05 8.42 5.43
N THR A 144 27.43 9.57 4.90
CA THR A 144 27.31 9.90 3.46
C THR A 144 28.72 10.03 2.87
N ILE A 145 29.00 9.33 1.78
CA ILE A 145 30.28 9.35 1.09
C ILE A 145 30.05 9.75 -0.38
N ASN A 146 30.88 10.66 -0.89
CA ASN A 146 30.82 11.02 -2.30
C ASN A 146 31.60 10.01 -3.15
N ILE A 147 31.06 9.67 -4.34
CA ILE A 147 31.66 8.75 -5.29
C ILE A 147 33.09 9.15 -5.72
N GLN A 148 33.39 10.44 -5.66
CA GLN A 148 34.71 10.98 -6.02
C GLN A 148 35.85 10.50 -5.11
N GLN A 149 35.56 9.95 -3.94
CA GLN A 149 36.58 9.38 -3.04
C GLN A 149 37.22 8.09 -3.56
N GLY A 150 36.69 7.56 -4.66
CA GLY A 150 37.20 6.38 -5.34
C GLY A 150 36.50 5.07 -4.93
N ILE A 151 36.39 4.19 -5.90
CA ILE A 151 35.65 2.93 -5.76
C ILE A 151 36.27 2.00 -4.72
N PHE A 152 37.60 1.92 -4.68
CA PHE A 152 38.31 1.05 -3.74
C PHE A 152 38.05 1.44 -2.28
N PHE A 153 38.08 2.74 -1.98
CA PHE A 153 37.77 3.23 -0.65
C PHE A 153 36.30 2.92 -0.28
N LEU A 154 35.37 3.11 -1.23
CA LEU A 154 33.95 2.80 -1.04
C LEU A 154 33.74 1.32 -0.74
N GLN A 155 34.40 0.41 -1.44
CA GLN A 155 34.30 -1.02 -1.22
C GLN A 155 34.69 -1.44 0.20
N GLN A 156 35.73 -0.83 0.75
CA GLN A 156 36.14 -1.08 2.16
C GLN A 156 35.13 -0.54 3.16
N GLU A 157 34.57 0.64 2.90
CA GLU A 157 33.61 1.26 3.81
C GLU A 157 32.25 0.53 3.77
N ILE A 158 31.81 0.07 2.60
CA ILE A 158 30.54 -0.65 2.42
C ILE A 158 30.40 -1.84 3.36
N LEU A 159 31.48 -2.57 3.61
CA LEU A 159 31.49 -3.76 4.48
C LEU A 159 31.17 -3.48 5.95
N LYS A 160 31.22 -2.21 6.38
CA LYS A 160 30.96 -1.80 7.76
C LYS A 160 29.49 -1.54 8.07
N TYR A 161 28.62 -1.60 7.05
CA TYR A 161 27.21 -1.24 7.15
C TYR A 161 26.28 -2.38 6.75
N ASP A 162 25.07 -2.38 7.27
CA ASP A 162 24.05 -3.39 6.98
C ASP A 162 23.46 -3.27 5.56
N GLY A 163 23.64 -2.11 4.96
CA GLY A 163 23.18 -1.85 3.61
C GLY A 163 23.66 -0.52 3.05
N VAL A 164 23.51 -0.37 1.75
CA VAL A 164 23.98 0.79 0.99
C VAL A 164 22.83 1.41 0.23
N ILE A 165 22.78 2.73 0.25
CA ILE A 165 21.88 3.52 -0.58
C ILE A 165 22.70 4.19 -1.65
N ILE A 166 22.42 3.89 -2.89
CA ILE A 166 23.10 4.47 -4.03
C ILE A 166 22.23 5.60 -4.58
N GLY A 167 22.71 6.83 -4.42
CA GLY A 167 22.09 8.04 -4.95
C GLY A 167 22.28 8.19 -6.47
N ASP A 168 22.18 9.42 -6.97
CA ASP A 168 22.38 9.71 -8.39
C ASP A 168 23.89 9.78 -8.72
N ILE A 169 24.47 8.62 -9.02
CA ILE A 169 25.87 8.46 -9.44
C ILE A 169 25.92 8.00 -10.90
N PRO A 170 27.07 8.18 -11.62
CA PRO A 170 27.22 7.71 -12.98
C PRO A 170 26.99 6.19 -13.10
N SER A 171 26.46 5.75 -14.26
CA SER A 171 26.00 4.35 -14.42
C SER A 171 27.13 3.32 -14.34
N HIS A 172 28.33 3.69 -14.75
CA HIS A 172 29.49 2.79 -14.70
C HIS A 172 29.85 2.44 -13.24
N GLU A 173 30.04 3.46 -12.42
CA GLU A 173 30.37 3.32 -10.99
C GLU A 173 29.25 2.63 -10.22
N ARG A 174 28.01 2.97 -10.55
CA ARG A 174 26.83 2.31 -9.97
C ARG A 174 26.86 0.80 -10.22
N ASN A 175 27.13 0.39 -11.44
CA ASN A 175 27.19 -1.04 -11.78
C ASN A 175 28.33 -1.77 -11.06
N LEU A 176 29.47 -1.12 -10.87
CA LEU A 176 30.60 -1.72 -10.13
C LEU A 176 30.22 -1.90 -8.65
N ILE A 177 29.62 -0.88 -8.02
CA ILE A 177 29.18 -0.96 -6.63
C ILE A 177 28.09 -2.01 -6.46
N LEU A 178 27.11 -2.05 -7.37
CA LEU A 178 26.05 -3.06 -7.36
C LEU A 178 26.57 -4.48 -7.40
N LYS A 179 27.49 -4.76 -8.35
CA LYS A 179 28.12 -6.07 -8.46
C LYS A 179 28.88 -6.44 -7.19
N TYR A 180 29.60 -5.48 -6.62
CA TYR A 180 30.34 -5.69 -5.38
C TYR A 180 29.43 -6.01 -4.20
N CYS A 181 28.36 -5.21 -4.02
CA CYS A 181 27.39 -5.44 -2.96
C CYS A 181 26.67 -6.77 -3.12
N PHE A 182 26.30 -7.13 -4.36
CA PHE A 182 25.65 -8.41 -4.66
C PHE A 182 26.56 -9.59 -4.32
N ALA A 183 27.84 -9.54 -4.71
CA ALA A 183 28.83 -10.58 -4.42
C ALA A 183 29.06 -10.76 -2.91
N ASN A 184 28.93 -9.70 -2.12
CA ASN A 184 29.10 -9.72 -0.67
C ASN A 184 27.78 -9.83 0.11
N SER A 185 26.65 -10.11 -0.55
CA SER A 185 25.33 -10.24 0.05
C SER A 185 24.87 -9.00 0.84
N ILE A 186 25.32 -7.80 0.44
CA ILE A 186 25.00 -6.53 1.07
C ILE A 186 23.74 -5.96 0.42
N ARG A 187 22.79 -5.53 1.23
CA ARG A 187 21.55 -4.93 0.75
C ARG A 187 21.79 -3.59 0.08
N THR A 188 21.28 -3.43 -1.13
CA THR A 188 21.40 -2.19 -1.89
C THR A 188 20.06 -1.60 -2.22
N TYR A 189 19.94 -0.29 -2.02
CA TYR A 189 18.79 0.52 -2.40
C TYR A 189 19.25 1.53 -3.43
N ASN A 190 18.69 1.48 -4.63
CA ASN A 190 19.11 2.34 -5.73
C ASN A 190 18.04 3.37 -6.03
N VAL A 191 18.47 4.60 -6.27
CA VAL A 191 17.62 5.60 -6.91
C VAL A 191 17.48 5.21 -8.39
N PRO A 192 16.26 4.88 -8.87
CA PRO A 192 16.09 4.42 -10.24
C PRO A 192 16.37 5.55 -11.22
N LYS A 193 17.11 5.23 -12.28
CA LYS A 193 17.26 6.10 -13.47
C LYS A 193 16.14 5.82 -14.47
N ILE A 194 15.95 6.71 -15.41
CA ILE A 194 14.93 6.55 -16.47
C ILE A 194 15.11 5.22 -17.20
N SER A 195 16.36 4.83 -17.50
CA SER A 195 16.67 3.53 -18.09
C SER A 195 16.17 2.34 -17.26
N ASP A 196 16.29 2.41 -15.95
CA ASP A 196 15.84 1.34 -15.05
C ASP A 196 14.31 1.23 -15.04
N ILE A 197 13.61 2.38 -15.09
CA ILE A 197 12.16 2.43 -15.17
C ILE A 197 11.68 1.84 -16.50
N LEU A 198 12.33 2.19 -17.61
CA LEU A 198 12.02 1.67 -18.95
C LEU A 198 12.25 0.15 -19.02
N LEU A 199 13.37 -0.35 -18.50
CA LEU A 199 13.65 -1.78 -18.45
C LEU A 199 12.65 -2.53 -17.56
N LYS A 200 12.24 -1.95 -16.44
CA LYS A 200 11.22 -2.56 -15.56
C LYS A 200 9.84 -2.69 -16.22
N SER A 201 9.52 -1.80 -17.13
CA SER A 201 8.25 -1.80 -17.88
C SER A 201 8.32 -2.55 -19.20
N SER A 202 9.51 -3.05 -19.59
CA SER A 202 9.69 -3.80 -20.83
C SER A 202 9.12 -5.22 -20.73
N VAL A 203 8.75 -5.76 -21.87
CA VAL A 203 8.30 -7.16 -22.00
C VAL A 203 9.52 -8.03 -22.24
N GLU A 204 9.67 -9.07 -21.43
CA GLU A 204 10.73 -10.06 -21.62
C GLU A 204 10.37 -10.99 -22.78
N LEU A 205 11.25 -11.06 -23.76
CA LEU A 205 11.15 -11.96 -24.91
C LEU A 205 12.26 -12.99 -24.79
N ASN A 206 11.90 -14.26 -24.70
CA ASN A 206 12.86 -15.37 -24.72
C ASN A 206 13.05 -15.82 -26.17
N LEU A 207 14.16 -15.40 -26.78
CA LEU A 207 14.61 -15.93 -28.07
C LEU A 207 15.70 -16.98 -27.81
N PHE A 208 15.30 -18.23 -27.83
CA PHE A 208 16.16 -19.38 -27.50
C PHE A 208 16.85 -19.17 -26.14
N ASP A 209 18.17 -19.12 -26.09
CA ASP A 209 18.95 -18.98 -24.86
C ASP A 209 19.28 -17.51 -24.48
N SER A 210 18.74 -16.55 -25.21
CA SER A 210 19.06 -15.12 -24.99
C SER A 210 17.80 -14.35 -24.58
N PRO A 211 17.70 -13.87 -23.32
CA PRO A 211 16.62 -13.01 -22.90
C PRO A 211 16.79 -11.61 -23.53
N LEU A 212 15.73 -11.12 -24.17
CA LEU A 212 15.66 -9.78 -24.73
C LEU A 212 14.56 -8.99 -24.04
N PHE A 213 14.83 -7.71 -23.77
CA PHE A 213 13.85 -6.78 -23.20
C PHE A 213 13.33 -5.86 -24.30
N LEU A 214 12.05 -6.02 -24.65
CA LEU A 214 11.37 -5.17 -25.60
C LEU A 214 10.76 -3.96 -24.89
N SER A 215 11.38 -2.80 -25.03
CA SER A 215 10.84 -1.54 -24.55
C SER A 215 10.09 -0.84 -25.68
N ARG A 216 8.78 -0.69 -25.56
CA ARG A 216 7.93 0.05 -26.49
C ARG A 216 7.17 1.12 -25.76
N ASN A 217 6.97 2.25 -26.41
CA ASN A 217 6.02 3.26 -25.95
C ASN A 217 4.63 2.93 -26.53
N GLU A 218 4.10 1.79 -26.13
CA GLU A 218 2.74 1.39 -26.44
C GLU A 218 1.82 1.99 -25.40
N GLY A 219 0.72 2.61 -25.83
CA GLY A 219 -0.34 3.03 -24.94
C GLY A 219 -0.95 1.85 -24.19
N MET A 220 -2.12 2.03 -23.64
CA MET A 220 -2.84 0.95 -22.97
C MET A 220 -3.09 -0.23 -23.91
N THR A 221 -2.85 -1.46 -23.44
CA THR A 221 -3.24 -2.67 -24.17
C THR A 221 -4.76 -2.73 -24.34
N ILE A 222 -5.24 -3.49 -25.34
CA ILE A 222 -6.68 -3.65 -25.62
C ILE A 222 -7.42 -4.12 -24.35
N GLU A 223 -6.84 -5.03 -23.60
CA GLU A 223 -7.40 -5.52 -22.32
C GLU A 223 -7.50 -4.42 -21.26
N GLN A 224 -6.47 -3.59 -21.13
CA GLN A 224 -6.47 -2.44 -20.22
C GLN A 224 -7.49 -1.39 -20.63
N LEU A 225 -7.65 -1.14 -21.93
CA LEU A 225 -8.69 -0.26 -22.47
C LEU A 225 -10.08 -0.79 -22.16
N PHE A 226 -10.31 -2.10 -22.33
CA PHE A 226 -11.57 -2.73 -22.02
C PHE A 226 -11.92 -2.61 -20.53
N ILE A 227 -10.98 -2.97 -19.65
CA ILE A 227 -11.16 -2.86 -18.18
C ILE A 227 -11.41 -1.40 -17.80
N LYS A 228 -10.65 -0.47 -18.35
CA LYS A 228 -10.85 0.96 -18.12
C LYS A 228 -12.27 1.38 -18.51
N ARG A 229 -12.74 1.03 -19.72
CA ARG A 229 -14.09 1.36 -20.19
C ARG A 229 -15.18 0.79 -19.28
N LEU A 230 -14.98 -0.45 -18.80
CA LEU A 230 -15.93 -1.09 -17.89
C LEU A 230 -16.00 -0.34 -16.56
N VAL A 231 -14.86 0.07 -16.01
CA VAL A 231 -14.79 0.87 -14.79
C VAL A 231 -15.38 2.26 -14.99
N ASP A 232 -15.11 2.91 -16.12
CA ASP A 232 -15.65 4.23 -16.46
C ASP A 232 -17.20 4.18 -16.58
N ILE A 233 -17.74 3.14 -17.20
CA ILE A 233 -19.20 2.94 -17.35
C ILE A 233 -19.84 2.64 -15.97
N ALA A 234 -19.25 1.73 -15.20
CA ALA A 234 -19.75 1.40 -13.87
C ALA A 234 -19.72 2.63 -12.94
N GLY A 235 -18.61 3.37 -12.94
CA GLY A 235 -18.47 4.59 -12.15
C GLY A 235 -19.44 5.70 -12.56
N SER A 236 -19.66 5.89 -13.85
CA SER A 236 -20.63 6.88 -14.35
C SER A 236 -22.07 6.49 -14.01
N LEU A 237 -22.41 5.20 -14.08
CA LEU A 237 -23.75 4.71 -13.73
C LEU A 237 -24.05 4.90 -12.24
N ILE A 238 -23.08 4.57 -11.37
CA ILE A 238 -23.17 4.83 -9.94
C ILE A 238 -23.27 6.33 -9.68
N GLY A 239 -22.46 7.14 -10.35
CA GLY A 239 -22.51 8.59 -10.26
C GLY A 239 -23.88 9.17 -10.62
N ILE A 240 -24.51 8.69 -11.70
CA ILE A 240 -25.86 9.11 -12.10
C ILE A 240 -26.89 8.73 -11.03
N VAL A 241 -26.84 7.48 -10.53
CA VAL A 241 -27.80 7.02 -9.50
C VAL A 241 -27.69 7.86 -8.22
N VAL A 242 -26.49 8.22 -7.81
CA VAL A 242 -26.25 9.05 -6.61
C VAL A 242 -26.62 10.52 -6.86
N ALA A 243 -26.34 11.04 -8.05
CA ALA A 243 -26.61 12.44 -8.39
C ALA A 243 -28.10 12.72 -8.67
N THR A 244 -28.84 11.75 -9.21
CA THR A 244 -30.27 11.92 -9.55
C THR A 244 -31.11 12.45 -8.39
N PRO A 245 -31.08 11.91 -7.16
CA PRO A 245 -31.87 12.44 -6.06
C PRO A 245 -31.46 13.85 -5.64
N LEU A 246 -30.16 14.21 -5.79
CA LEU A 246 -29.69 15.56 -5.50
C LEU A 246 -30.25 16.58 -6.49
N PHE A 247 -30.27 16.26 -7.78
CA PHE A 247 -30.87 17.11 -8.82
C PHE A 247 -32.39 17.22 -8.69
N PHE A 248 -33.06 16.15 -8.26
CA PHE A 248 -34.49 16.17 -8.06
C PHE A 248 -34.88 17.07 -6.88
N ASN A 249 -34.15 17.00 -5.77
CA ASN A 249 -34.37 17.88 -4.61
C ASN A 249 -34.07 19.35 -4.98
N TYR A 250 -33.03 19.64 -5.75
CA TYR A 250 -32.72 21.01 -6.18
C TYR A 250 -33.86 21.60 -7.03
N LYS A 251 -34.45 20.82 -7.94
CA LYS A 251 -35.55 21.26 -8.80
C LYS A 251 -36.84 21.53 -8.01
N LEU A 252 -37.11 20.76 -6.97
CA LEU A 252 -38.24 20.98 -6.04
C LEU A 252 -38.04 22.26 -5.22
N PHE A 253 -36.84 22.57 -4.79
CA PHE A 253 -36.51 23.82 -4.08
C PHE A 253 -36.67 25.05 -5.00
N ASP A 254 -36.26 24.99 -6.25
CA ASP A 254 -36.39 26.10 -7.21
C ASP A 254 -37.85 26.38 -7.59
N GLN A 255 -38.69 25.35 -7.63
CA GLN A 255 -40.16 25.51 -7.86
C GLN A 255 -40.91 26.03 -6.62
N ALA A 256 -40.38 25.83 -5.41
CA ALA A 256 -41.01 26.32 -4.19
C ALA A 256 -40.67 27.81 -3.89
N TYR A 257 -39.66 28.35 -4.57
CA TYR A 257 -39.22 29.76 -4.39
C TYR A 257 -39.65 30.69 -5.54
N ARG A 258 -40.34 30.17 -6.56
CA ARG A 258 -41.00 30.96 -7.60
C ARG A 258 -42.50 31.05 -7.31
#